data_cb01cdf03b8bd9f5d423cbc7984bed11
#
_entry.id   cb01cdf03b8bd9f5d423cbc7984bed11
#
_cell.length_a   1.000
_cell.length_b   1.000
_cell.length_c   1.000
_cell.angle_alpha   90.00
_cell.angle_beta   90.00
_cell.angle_gamma   90.00
#
_symmetry.space_group_name_H-M   'P 1'
#
loop_
_entity.id
_entity.type
_entity.pdbx_description
1 polymer ?
#
loop_
_entity_poly.entity_id
_entity_poly.type
_entity_poly.pdbx_seq_one_letter_code
_entity_poly.pdbx_strand_id
1 'polypeptide(L)'
;VNTRYFANNPNGGYKFTFNWTDPENIPFNDLSKFAYFFFDQCNLGKMISKYIVLHEGDKCLMVLRPYQFYAVERILERVQNSNKNGYIWHTTGAGKTLTSFKAAQLVSELDGIDKVMFVVDRHDLDTQTQSEYEAFEPGAVDGTDNTYEVELCYYKRLL
;
A
#
# COMPACT_ATOMS: atom_id res chain seq x y z
N VAL A 1 -22.36 -17.26 8.67
CA VAL A 1 -21.02 -17.40 9.24
C VAL A 1 -20.18 -16.23 8.75
N ASN A 2 -19.71 -15.37 9.66
CA ASN A 2 -18.86 -14.24 9.29
C ASN A 2 -17.47 -14.75 8.92
N THR A 3 -17.04 -14.49 7.71
CA THR A 3 -15.70 -14.83 7.24
C THR A 3 -14.74 -13.72 7.58
N ARG A 4 -13.63 -14.11 8.25
CA ARG A 4 -12.51 -13.22 8.52
C ARG A 4 -11.23 -13.85 8.02
N TYR A 5 -10.27 -13.03 7.65
CA TYR A 5 -8.96 -13.47 7.27
C TYR A 5 -7.88 -12.69 8.01
N PHE A 6 -6.69 -13.25 8.05
CA PHE A 6 -5.51 -12.66 8.70
C PHE A 6 -4.25 -13.11 7.96
N ALA A 7 -3.23 -12.27 8.01
CA ALA A 7 -1.90 -12.66 7.56
C ALA A 7 -1.21 -13.48 8.66
N ASN A 8 -0.47 -14.51 8.27
CA ASN A 8 0.34 -15.28 9.20
C ASN A 8 1.52 -14.44 9.66
N ASN A 9 1.40 -13.85 10.85
CA ASN A 9 2.43 -13.04 11.47
C ASN A 9 2.93 -13.76 12.73
N PRO A 10 4.25 -13.93 12.95
CA PRO A 10 4.81 -14.64 14.09
C PRO A 10 4.38 -14.07 15.46
N ASN A 11 4.00 -12.80 15.52
CA ASN A 11 3.52 -12.14 16.74
C ASN A 11 2.00 -12.01 16.81
N GLY A 12 1.28 -12.50 15.83
CA GLY A 12 -0.14 -12.23 15.67
C GLY A 12 -1.02 -13.39 16.09
N GLY A 13 -1.65 -13.29 17.23
CA GLY A 13 -2.88 -14.01 17.44
C GLY A 13 -4.00 -13.48 16.52
N TYR A 14 -5.21 -13.99 16.67
CA TYR A 14 -6.40 -13.56 15.89
C TYR A 14 -6.82 -12.09 16.10
N LYS A 15 -6.01 -11.30 16.81
CA LYS A 15 -6.27 -9.89 17.13
C LYS A 15 -6.43 -8.99 15.90
N PHE A 16 -5.73 -9.30 14.81
CA PHE A 16 -5.71 -8.48 13.60
C PHE A 16 -6.53 -9.08 12.45
N THR A 17 -7.51 -9.91 12.77
CA THR A 17 -8.44 -10.43 11.76
C THR A 17 -9.36 -9.32 11.25
N PHE A 18 -9.67 -9.34 9.97
CA PHE A 18 -10.57 -8.39 9.32
C PHE A 18 -11.43 -9.07 8.25
N ASN A 19 -12.53 -8.42 7.87
CA ASN A 19 -13.38 -8.88 6.79
C ASN A 19 -12.86 -8.34 5.47
N TRP A 20 -12.98 -9.11 4.39
CA TRP A 20 -12.86 -8.54 3.06
C TRP A 20 -14.07 -7.69 2.73
N THR A 21 -13.88 -6.63 1.95
CA THR A 21 -14.96 -5.74 1.53
C THR A 21 -14.97 -5.63 0.01
N ASP A 22 -16.07 -5.14 -0.54
CA ASP A 22 -16.13 -4.66 -1.91
C ASP A 22 -15.54 -3.24 -2.05
N PRO A 23 -15.50 -2.68 -3.27
CA PRO A 23 -15.00 -1.31 -3.50
C PRO A 23 -15.78 -0.21 -2.76
N GLU A 24 -17.03 -0.46 -2.39
CA GLU A 24 -17.91 0.41 -1.62
C GLU A 24 -17.74 0.23 -0.10
N ASN A 25 -16.74 -0.58 0.30
CA ASN A 25 -16.42 -0.90 1.69
C ASN A 25 -17.51 -1.70 2.43
N ILE A 26 -18.34 -2.45 1.69
CA ILE A 26 -19.35 -3.35 2.25
C ILE A 26 -18.71 -4.71 2.55
N PRO A 27 -18.78 -5.21 3.80
CA PRO A 27 -18.12 -6.46 4.17
C PRO A 27 -18.73 -7.69 3.52
N PHE A 28 -17.91 -8.61 3.07
CA PHE A 28 -18.35 -9.95 2.69
C PHE A 28 -18.53 -10.82 3.93
N ASN A 29 -19.77 -10.95 4.36
CA ASN A 29 -20.12 -11.77 5.52
C ASN A 29 -20.34 -13.24 5.16
N ASP A 30 -20.48 -13.56 3.88
CA ASP A 30 -20.69 -14.91 3.38
C ASP A 30 -19.37 -15.52 2.89
N LEU A 31 -19.09 -16.74 3.36
CA LEU A 31 -17.90 -17.49 2.96
C LEU A 31 -17.88 -17.74 1.45
N SER A 32 -19.02 -18.05 0.83
CA SER A 32 -19.09 -18.32 -0.60
C SER A 32 -18.76 -17.09 -1.44
N LYS A 33 -19.27 -15.92 -1.06
CA LYS A 33 -18.93 -14.64 -1.72
C LYS A 33 -17.46 -14.29 -1.53
N PHE A 34 -16.93 -14.45 -0.31
CA PHE A 34 -15.53 -14.22 -0.04
C PHE A 34 -14.66 -15.16 -0.89
N ALA A 35 -14.95 -16.46 -0.87
CA ALA A 35 -14.19 -17.45 -1.62
C ALA A 35 -14.24 -17.19 -3.14
N TYR A 36 -15.41 -16.89 -3.66
CA TYR A 36 -15.59 -16.57 -5.08
C TYR A 36 -14.76 -15.38 -5.53
N PHE A 37 -14.73 -14.31 -4.72
CA PHE A 37 -13.95 -13.11 -5.04
C PHE A 37 -12.46 -13.30 -4.78
N PHE A 38 -12.10 -13.78 -3.58
CA PHE A 38 -10.70 -13.82 -3.15
C PHE A 38 -9.88 -14.91 -3.83
N PHE A 39 -10.49 -16.08 -4.06
CA PHE A 39 -9.83 -17.20 -4.75
C PHE A 39 -10.05 -17.17 -6.26
N ASP A 40 -10.68 -16.14 -6.80
CA ASP A 40 -10.61 -15.90 -8.23
C ASP A 40 -9.13 -15.84 -8.65
N GLN A 41 -8.81 -16.55 -9.72
CA GLN A 41 -7.41 -16.73 -10.14
C GLN A 41 -6.71 -15.40 -10.42
N CYS A 42 -7.42 -14.43 -10.98
CA CYS A 42 -6.88 -13.10 -11.28
C CYS A 42 -6.66 -12.29 -9.99
N ASN A 43 -7.62 -12.32 -9.06
CA ASN A 43 -7.52 -11.57 -7.80
C ASN A 43 -6.45 -12.15 -6.88
N LEU A 44 -6.43 -13.47 -6.72
CA LEU A 44 -5.40 -14.14 -5.92
C LEU A 44 -4.01 -13.93 -6.52
N GLY A 45 -3.88 -14.04 -7.83
CA GLY A 45 -2.63 -13.77 -8.54
C GLY A 45 -2.15 -12.34 -8.30
N LYS A 46 -3.02 -11.34 -8.44
CA LYS A 46 -2.71 -9.94 -8.13
C LYS A 46 -2.30 -9.75 -6.67
N MET A 47 -3.04 -10.34 -5.72
CA MET A 47 -2.72 -10.21 -4.30
C MET A 47 -1.31 -10.71 -4.01
N ILE A 48 -0.94 -11.87 -4.51
CA ILE A 48 0.37 -12.48 -4.27
C ILE A 48 1.48 -11.70 -4.97
N SER A 49 1.30 -11.34 -6.25
CA SER A 49 2.36 -10.75 -7.06
C SER A 49 2.54 -9.25 -6.85
N LYS A 50 1.47 -8.51 -6.49
CA LYS A 50 1.50 -7.04 -6.45
C LYS A 50 1.20 -6.44 -5.08
N TYR A 51 0.32 -7.06 -4.26
CA TYR A 51 -0.22 -6.40 -3.06
C TYR A 51 0.28 -6.97 -1.74
N ILE A 52 1.17 -7.94 -1.77
CA ILE A 52 1.98 -8.31 -0.62
C ILE A 52 3.17 -7.35 -0.52
N VAL A 53 3.46 -6.89 0.68
CA VAL A 53 4.65 -6.10 1.00
C VAL A 53 5.51 -6.91 1.95
N LEU A 54 6.76 -7.12 1.58
CA LEU A 54 7.74 -7.69 2.49
C LEU A 54 8.24 -6.57 3.41
N HIS A 55 7.99 -6.70 4.70
CA HIS A 55 8.59 -5.82 5.69
C HIS A 55 9.95 -6.40 6.07
N GLU A 56 11.02 -5.89 5.47
CA GLU A 56 12.35 -6.48 5.64
C GLU A 56 12.89 -6.31 7.06
N GLY A 57 12.56 -5.21 7.72
CA GLY A 57 12.95 -4.97 9.10
C GLY A 57 12.44 -6.04 10.06
N ASP A 58 11.17 -6.43 9.95
CA ASP A 58 10.53 -7.44 10.81
C ASP A 58 10.51 -8.84 10.19
N LYS A 59 11.01 -9.00 8.97
CA LYS A 59 10.99 -10.25 8.17
C LYS A 59 9.59 -10.88 8.10
N CYS A 60 8.58 -10.04 7.87
CA CYS A 60 7.20 -10.49 7.77
C CYS A 60 6.54 -10.04 6.47
N LEU A 61 5.57 -10.83 6.01
CA LEU A 61 4.75 -10.48 4.86
C LEU A 61 3.52 -9.72 5.34
N MET A 62 3.33 -8.52 4.81
CA MET A 62 2.16 -7.70 5.06
C MET A 62 1.20 -7.80 3.88
N VAL A 63 -0.07 -8.02 4.16
CA VAL A 63 -1.14 -8.03 3.16
C VAL A 63 -1.96 -6.77 3.30
N LEU A 64 -2.19 -6.06 2.22
CA LEU A 64 -3.03 -4.87 2.20
C LEU A 64 -4.45 -5.22 2.66
N ARG A 65 -5.02 -4.36 3.48
CA ARG A 65 -6.45 -4.42 3.79
C ARG A 65 -7.28 -4.02 2.57
N PRO A 66 -8.55 -4.44 2.47
CA PRO A 66 -9.37 -4.18 1.28
C PRO A 66 -9.38 -2.71 0.86
N TYR A 67 -9.61 -1.80 1.78
CA TYR A 67 -9.64 -0.36 1.47
C TYR A 67 -8.28 0.19 1.00
N GLN A 68 -7.16 -0.38 1.46
CA GLN A 68 -5.83 -0.05 0.97
C GLN A 68 -5.61 -0.59 -0.44
N PHE A 69 -6.02 -1.84 -0.67
CA PHE A 69 -5.98 -2.47 -1.98
C PHE A 69 -6.75 -1.64 -3.02
N TYR A 70 -8.02 -1.29 -2.73
CA TYR A 70 -8.82 -0.48 -3.64
C TYR A 70 -8.27 0.94 -3.80
N ALA A 71 -7.69 1.53 -2.76
CA ALA A 71 -7.05 2.83 -2.86
C ALA A 71 -5.87 2.79 -3.85
N VAL A 72 -5.01 1.78 -3.75
CA VAL A 72 -3.88 1.61 -4.68
C VAL A 72 -4.37 1.35 -6.11
N GLU A 73 -5.36 0.48 -6.31
CA GLU A 73 -5.97 0.23 -7.63
C GLU A 73 -6.52 1.52 -8.25
N ARG A 74 -7.20 2.35 -7.47
CA ARG A 74 -7.74 3.65 -7.93
C ARG A 74 -6.64 4.66 -8.26
N ILE A 75 -5.52 4.65 -7.54
CA ILE A 75 -4.36 5.49 -7.87
C ILE A 75 -3.79 5.05 -9.22
N LEU A 76 -3.53 3.76 -9.40
CA LEU A 76 -2.99 3.22 -10.65
C LEU A 76 -3.89 3.54 -11.83
N GLU A 77 -5.18 3.27 -11.71
CA GLU A 77 -6.17 3.60 -12.74
C GLU A 77 -6.17 5.09 -13.10
N ARG A 78 -6.06 5.96 -12.06
CA ARG A 78 -6.03 7.41 -12.27
C ARG A 78 -4.77 7.86 -12.99
N VAL A 79 -3.61 7.34 -12.62
CA VAL A 79 -2.33 7.67 -13.25
C VAL A 79 -2.28 7.19 -14.71
N GLN A 80 -2.80 5.99 -14.98
CA GLN A 80 -2.78 5.41 -16.32
C GLN A 80 -3.77 6.08 -17.29
N ASN A 81 -4.93 6.50 -16.80
CA ASN A 81 -6.04 6.90 -17.66
C ASN A 81 -6.37 8.40 -17.59
N SER A 82 -5.66 9.19 -16.78
CA SER A 82 -6.01 10.59 -16.56
C SER A 82 -4.86 11.42 -16.04
N ASN A 83 -4.75 12.66 -16.53
CA ASN A 83 -3.84 13.67 -15.99
C ASN A 83 -4.51 14.53 -14.88
N LYS A 84 -5.69 14.13 -14.40
CA LYS A 84 -6.40 14.90 -13.38
C LYS A 84 -5.95 14.49 -11.99
N ASN A 85 -5.93 15.46 -11.07
CA ASN A 85 -5.67 15.23 -9.66
C ASN A 85 -6.71 14.28 -9.04
N GLY A 86 -6.33 13.66 -7.92
CA GLY A 86 -7.19 12.82 -7.12
C GLY A 86 -6.92 13.01 -5.64
N TYR A 87 -7.76 12.45 -4.80
CA TYR A 87 -7.55 12.39 -3.36
C TYR A 87 -8.04 11.06 -2.80
N ILE A 88 -7.45 10.66 -1.68
CA ILE A 88 -7.86 9.48 -0.94
C ILE A 88 -8.15 9.91 0.50
N TRP A 89 -9.33 9.55 0.98
CA TRP A 89 -9.74 9.86 2.33
C TRP A 89 -9.47 8.69 3.26
N HIS A 90 -8.38 8.77 4.00
CA HIS A 90 -8.02 7.80 5.01
C HIS A 90 -8.05 8.43 6.40
N THR A 91 -8.63 7.72 7.37
CA THR A 91 -8.61 8.11 8.78
C THR A 91 -7.21 7.95 9.39
N THR A 92 -6.99 8.54 10.56
CA THR A 92 -5.75 8.31 11.32
C THR A 92 -5.64 6.82 11.69
N GLY A 93 -4.45 6.25 11.58
CA GLY A 93 -4.22 4.83 11.87
C GLY A 93 -4.68 3.85 10.77
N ALA A 94 -5.16 4.34 9.62
CA ALA A 94 -5.57 3.48 8.49
C ALA A 94 -4.40 2.89 7.68
N GLY A 95 -3.14 3.12 8.10
CA GLY A 95 -1.96 2.63 7.37
C GLY A 95 -1.72 3.40 6.08
N LYS A 96 -1.81 4.73 6.13
CA LYS A 96 -1.53 5.61 4.98
C LYS A 96 -0.14 5.38 4.41
N THR A 97 0.86 5.19 5.27
CA THR A 97 2.26 4.96 4.88
C THR A 97 2.40 3.71 4.03
N LEU A 98 1.80 2.59 4.45
CA LEU A 98 1.82 1.35 3.67
C LEU A 98 1.08 1.50 2.33
N THR A 99 -0.05 2.22 2.32
CA THR A 99 -0.82 2.47 1.10
C THR A 99 -0.04 3.34 0.12
N SER A 100 0.57 4.42 0.59
CA SER A 100 1.35 5.35 -0.24
C SER A 100 2.65 4.70 -0.73
N PHE A 101 3.34 3.93 0.11
CA PHE A 101 4.50 3.15 -0.30
C PHE A 101 4.15 2.20 -1.46
N LYS A 102 3.11 1.38 -1.28
CA LYS A 102 2.70 0.41 -2.31
C LYS A 102 2.22 1.08 -3.59
N ALA A 103 1.51 2.20 -3.48
CA ALA A 103 1.12 2.99 -4.64
C ALA A 103 2.34 3.55 -5.38
N ALA A 104 3.31 4.12 -4.65
CA ALA A 104 4.54 4.64 -5.24
C ALA A 104 5.34 3.55 -5.95
N GLN A 105 5.50 2.39 -5.31
CA GLN A 105 6.17 1.23 -5.89
C GLN A 105 5.54 0.82 -7.22
N LEU A 106 4.22 0.60 -7.26
CA LEU A 106 3.54 0.16 -8.47
C LEU A 106 3.42 1.26 -9.53
N VAL A 107 3.32 2.53 -9.14
CA VAL A 107 3.32 3.64 -10.10
C VAL A 107 4.70 3.79 -10.75
N SER A 108 5.79 3.59 -10.00
CA SER A 108 7.15 3.67 -10.57
C SER A 108 7.46 2.58 -11.60
N GLU A 109 6.69 1.48 -11.60
CA GLU A 109 6.80 0.40 -12.59
C GLU A 109 6.07 0.72 -13.91
N LEU A 110 5.26 1.78 -13.94
CA LEU A 110 4.51 2.15 -15.14
C LEU A 110 5.42 2.81 -16.20
N ASP A 111 5.15 2.47 -17.45
CA ASP A 111 5.84 3.10 -18.58
C ASP A 111 5.58 4.61 -18.62
N GLY A 112 6.65 5.38 -18.79
CA GLY A 112 6.59 6.85 -18.85
C GLY A 112 6.57 7.54 -17.48
N ILE A 113 6.77 6.82 -16.40
CA ILE A 113 6.98 7.39 -15.07
C ILE A 113 8.47 7.28 -14.71
N ASP A 114 9.15 8.40 -14.68
CA ASP A 114 10.58 8.45 -14.32
C ASP A 114 10.80 8.47 -12.82
N LYS A 115 9.94 9.18 -12.08
CA LYS A 115 10.06 9.37 -10.62
C LYS A 115 8.69 9.51 -9.97
N VAL A 116 8.55 8.98 -8.76
CA VAL A 116 7.41 9.22 -7.88
C VAL A 116 7.89 10.05 -6.71
N MET A 117 7.22 11.16 -6.45
CA MET A 117 7.57 12.12 -5.42
C MET A 117 6.52 12.07 -4.31
N PHE A 118 6.98 11.91 -3.07
CA PHE A 118 6.14 11.96 -1.88
C PHE A 118 6.46 13.23 -1.09
N VAL A 119 5.46 14.10 -0.91
CA VAL A 119 5.61 15.39 -0.22
C VAL A 119 4.90 15.33 1.12
N VAL A 120 5.62 15.67 2.18
CA VAL A 120 5.12 15.71 3.56
C VAL A 120 5.25 17.14 4.10
N ASP A 121 4.25 17.61 4.82
CA ASP A 121 4.21 18.97 5.35
C ASP A 121 4.96 19.16 6.67
N ARG A 122 5.39 18.09 7.33
CA ARG A 122 6.04 18.11 8.65
C ARG A 122 7.30 17.27 8.67
N HIS A 123 8.37 17.82 9.17
CA HIS A 123 9.66 17.17 9.30
C HIS A 123 9.60 15.86 10.11
N ASP A 124 8.88 15.85 11.25
CA ASP A 124 8.76 14.65 12.08
C ASP A 124 8.06 13.49 11.34
N LEU A 125 7.05 13.82 10.51
CA LEU A 125 6.35 12.83 9.69
C LEU A 125 7.21 12.37 8.52
N ASP A 126 8.07 13.22 7.99
CA ASP A 126 9.00 12.88 6.92
C ASP A 126 10.00 11.83 7.39
N THR A 127 10.69 12.08 8.48
CA THR A 127 11.65 11.12 9.07
C THR A 127 11.00 9.79 9.42
N GLN A 128 9.79 9.80 9.98
CA GLN A 128 9.04 8.57 10.28
C GLN A 128 8.66 7.83 9.00
N THR A 129 8.14 8.54 8.00
CA THR A 129 7.72 7.95 6.72
C THR A 129 8.91 7.36 5.99
N GLN A 130 10.04 8.07 5.95
CA GLN A 130 11.27 7.57 5.35
C GLN A 130 11.75 6.29 6.05
N SER A 131 11.79 6.28 7.39
CA SER A 131 12.16 5.10 8.15
C SER A 131 11.24 3.90 7.90
N GLU A 132 9.93 4.12 7.80
CA GLU A 132 8.97 3.07 7.47
C GLU A 132 9.14 2.55 6.03
N TYR A 133 9.41 3.45 5.05
CA TYR A 133 9.66 3.05 3.66
C TYR A 133 10.95 2.22 3.54
N GLU A 134 12.01 2.64 4.22
CA GLU A 134 13.26 1.89 4.28
C GLU A 134 13.10 0.52 4.96
N ALA A 135 12.19 0.41 5.92
CA ALA A 135 11.86 -0.87 6.56
C ALA A 135 11.05 -1.81 5.63
N PHE A 136 10.27 -1.25 4.70
CA PHE A 136 9.59 -2.03 3.66
C PHE A 136 10.56 -2.46 2.56
N GLU A 137 11.37 -1.54 2.05
CA GLU A 137 12.33 -1.80 0.97
C GLU A 137 13.56 -0.91 1.15
N PRO A 138 14.70 -1.48 1.61
CA PRO A 138 15.93 -0.72 1.79
C PRO A 138 16.42 -0.07 0.51
N GLY A 139 16.74 1.22 0.57
CA GLY A 139 17.19 1.99 -0.58
C GLY A 139 16.07 2.47 -1.52
N ALA A 140 14.80 2.31 -1.11
CA ALA A 140 13.66 2.75 -1.90
C ALA A 140 13.49 4.28 -1.93
N VAL A 141 14.09 4.98 -0.98
CA VAL A 141 13.90 6.43 -0.80
C VAL A 141 15.22 7.18 -0.97
N ASP A 142 15.24 8.17 -1.87
CA ASP A 142 16.27 9.19 -1.91
C ASP A 142 15.77 10.42 -1.14
N GLY A 143 16.23 10.62 0.08
CA GLY A 143 15.98 11.84 0.85
C GLY A 143 17.01 12.91 0.53
N THR A 144 16.59 14.17 0.34
CA THR A 144 17.50 15.30 0.28
C THR A 144 17.42 16.09 1.58
N ASP A 145 18.52 16.16 2.31
CA ASP A 145 18.63 16.91 3.59
C ASP A 145 18.74 18.43 3.40
N ASN A 146 18.51 18.94 2.20
CA ASN A 146 18.74 20.34 1.90
C ASN A 146 17.47 21.17 2.11
N THR A 147 17.46 21.98 3.16
CA THR A 147 16.34 22.84 3.62
C THR A 147 15.89 23.89 2.59
N TYR A 148 16.59 24.09 1.50
CA TYR A 148 16.23 24.97 0.38
C TYR A 148 15.57 24.24 -0.78
N GLU A 149 15.69 22.94 -0.82
CA GLU A 149 14.92 22.06 -1.71
C GLU A 149 13.81 21.46 -0.87
N VAL A 150 12.58 21.55 -1.33
CA VAL A 150 11.43 20.88 -0.70
C VAL A 150 11.86 19.49 -0.31
N GLU A 151 11.71 19.11 0.96
CA GLU A 151 12.05 17.75 1.42
C GLU A 151 11.22 16.74 0.65
N LEU A 152 11.85 16.11 -0.33
CA LEU A 152 11.22 15.25 -1.29
C LEU A 152 11.74 13.83 -1.10
N CYS A 153 10.89 12.95 -0.60
CA CYS A 153 11.16 11.53 -0.66
C CYS A 153 10.84 11.03 -2.08
N TYR A 154 11.84 10.49 -2.77
CA TYR A 154 11.65 9.86 -4.06
C TYR A 154 11.60 8.36 -3.89
N TYR A 155 10.62 7.71 -4.47
CA TYR A 155 10.71 6.27 -4.67
C TYR A 155 11.61 6.02 -5.88
N LYS A 156 12.72 5.31 -5.65
CA LYS A 156 13.69 4.95 -6.69
C LYS A 156 13.49 3.50 -7.09
N ARG A 157 13.25 3.26 -8.37
CA ARG A 157 13.29 1.91 -8.91
C ARG A 157 14.73 1.39 -8.80
N LEU A 158 14.94 0.36 -8.00
CA LEU A 158 16.19 -0.42 -8.03
C LEU A 158 16.13 -1.30 -9.28
N LEU A 159 17.03 -1.04 -10.22
CA LEU A 159 17.23 -1.87 -11.43
C LEU A 159 17.92 -3.18 -11.09
#